data_bb4ba8eb4344fc93fd9db5bcabe6e54f
#
_entry.id   bb4ba8eb4344fc93fd9db5bcabe6e54f
#
_cell.length_a   1.000
_cell.length_b   1.000
_cell.length_c   1.000
_cell.angle_alpha   90.00
_cell.angle_beta   90.00
_cell.angle_gamma   90.00
#
_symmetry.space_group_name_H-M   'P 1'
#
loop_
_entity.id
_entity.type
_entity.pdbx_description
1 polymer ?
#
loop_
_entity_poly.entity_id
_entity_poly.type
_entity_poly.pdbx_seq_one_letter_code
_entity_poly.pdbx_strand_id
1 'polypeptide(L)'
;MPTNDKSTGEVLRPEGSDRTVSQVQRVSLKDFIKRRGLATSVKAVIPAAGLGTRFLPYTKAQPKEMIPLVDKPAIQFVVEEAVASGMREILIVTGRTKRAIEDHFDTNVELDNHLEKSGRPTALEDLKALMSAARIMYVRQPSPLGLGDAVLRAAPFVGDEPFGVLLGDDITVDPPCSAVLKSAHERLGGSAIALQQVPRDQIGRYGMAVGKEVEPGIIRLEDMIEKPTPAQVRSTLATIGRYVLTPEIFTRLRATEPGKGGEIQLTDGIRSLIKKEDVYGVLYRGRRFDVGDKVGWLAANLELAMEREDLRDGLKEVLDRIRKKA
;
A
#
# COMPACT_ATOMS: atom_id res chain seq x y z
N MET A 1 40.71 45.58 44.31
CA MET A 1 39.46 45.95 43.67
C MET A 1 39.41 45.31 42.28
N PRO A 2 38.60 44.34 42.04
CA PRO A 2 38.40 43.73 40.72
C PRO A 2 37.13 44.27 40.10
N THR A 3 37.18 44.59 38.84
CA THR A 3 36.06 44.99 37.99
C THR A 3 35.36 43.76 37.43
N ASN A 4 34.06 43.72 37.66
CA ASN A 4 33.11 42.75 37.19
C ASN A 4 32.80 43.03 35.70
N ASP A 5 32.97 42.04 34.83
CA ASP A 5 32.42 42.10 33.49
C ASP A 5 31.48 40.88 33.30
N LYS A 6 30.20 41.17 33.22
CA LYS A 6 29.11 40.22 32.91
C LYS A 6 28.78 40.34 31.43
N SER A 7 29.35 39.50 30.61
CA SER A 7 28.85 39.33 29.26
C SER A 7 27.72 38.31 29.25
N THR A 8 26.48 38.81 29.16
CA THR A 8 25.26 38.04 28.90
C THR A 8 25.27 37.58 27.44
N GLY A 9 25.43 36.27 27.23
CA GLY A 9 25.26 35.64 25.95
C GLY A 9 23.78 35.61 25.53
N GLU A 10 23.48 36.43 24.57
CA GLU A 10 22.16 36.47 23.91
C GLU A 10 22.01 35.27 22.96
N VAL A 11 21.16 34.34 23.36
CA VAL A 11 20.80 33.19 22.52
C VAL A 11 19.83 33.69 21.44
N LEU A 12 20.33 33.86 20.24
CA LEU A 12 19.54 34.11 19.03
C LEU A 12 18.57 32.95 18.80
N ARG A 13 17.29 33.19 18.99
CA ARG A 13 16.19 32.33 18.52
C ARG A 13 16.06 32.57 17.02
N PRO A 14 15.92 31.53 16.18
CA PRO A 14 15.60 31.73 14.78
C PRO A 14 14.12 32.16 14.67
N GLU A 15 13.92 33.34 14.10
CA GLU A 15 12.62 33.88 13.73
C GLU A 15 11.98 33.05 12.62
N GLY A 16 10.70 32.75 12.84
CA GLY A 16 9.67 32.78 11.79
C GLY A 16 9.79 31.80 10.62
N SER A 17 9.13 30.67 10.73
CA SER A 17 8.42 30.12 9.57
C SER A 17 7.04 29.66 10.00
N ASP A 18 6.17 30.62 10.20
CA ASP A 18 4.73 30.42 10.16
C ASP A 18 4.31 30.20 8.69
N ARG A 19 4.64 29.04 8.18
CA ARG A 19 4.07 28.54 6.93
C ARG A 19 2.71 27.97 7.30
N THR A 20 1.70 28.82 7.17
CA THR A 20 0.32 28.42 6.97
C THR A 20 0.30 27.14 6.13
N VAL A 21 -0.05 26.02 6.79
CA VAL A 21 -0.39 24.77 6.12
C VAL A 21 -1.59 25.10 5.24
N SER A 22 -1.31 25.34 3.95
CA SER A 22 -2.33 25.54 2.95
C SER A 22 -3.30 24.37 3.05
N GLN A 23 -4.58 24.67 3.24
CA GLN A 23 -5.68 23.73 3.09
C GLN A 23 -5.53 23.07 1.72
N VAL A 24 -4.94 21.88 1.69
CA VAL A 24 -4.99 21.02 0.52
C VAL A 24 -6.46 20.63 0.41
N GLN A 25 -7.18 21.31 -0.49
CA GLN A 25 -8.53 20.92 -0.85
C GLN A 25 -8.48 19.44 -1.24
N ARG A 26 -9.07 18.59 -0.40
CA ARG A 26 -9.31 17.18 -0.73
C ARG A 26 -10.14 17.16 -2.01
N VAL A 27 -9.50 16.93 -3.13
CA VAL A 27 -10.20 16.67 -4.40
C VAL A 27 -10.97 15.38 -4.16
N SER A 28 -12.30 15.43 -4.28
CA SER A 28 -13.12 14.23 -4.10
C SER A 28 -12.66 13.19 -5.12
N LEU A 29 -12.73 11.90 -4.75
CA LEU A 29 -12.41 10.81 -5.68
C LEU A 29 -13.19 10.96 -7.01
N LYS A 30 -14.42 11.47 -6.96
CA LYS A 30 -15.26 11.79 -8.13
C LYS A 30 -14.62 12.85 -9.05
N ASP A 31 -14.05 13.92 -8.49
CA ASP A 31 -13.43 14.99 -9.27
C ASP A 31 -12.10 14.55 -9.87
N PHE A 32 -11.36 13.70 -9.17
CA PHE A 32 -10.12 13.11 -9.65
C PHE A 32 -10.36 12.15 -10.83
N ILE A 33 -11.38 11.30 -10.74
CA ILE A 33 -11.76 10.36 -11.82
C ILE A 33 -12.21 11.12 -13.09
N LYS A 34 -12.91 12.25 -12.96
CA LYS A 34 -13.38 13.06 -14.10
C LYS A 34 -12.26 13.76 -14.86
N ARG A 35 -11.13 14.06 -14.25
CA ARG A 35 -10.07 14.90 -14.83
C ARG A 35 -9.05 14.18 -15.71
N ARG A 36 -8.99 12.84 -15.72
CA ARG A 36 -8.03 12.07 -16.53
C ARG A 36 -8.73 11.30 -17.64
N GLY A 37 -8.53 11.79 -18.89
CA GLY A 37 -8.92 11.10 -20.10
C GLY A 37 -8.21 9.75 -20.28
N LEU A 38 -8.74 8.93 -21.17
CA LEU A 38 -8.35 7.57 -21.54
C LEU A 38 -6.86 7.48 -22.02
N ALA A 39 -5.92 7.40 -21.06
CA ALA A 39 -4.60 6.84 -21.34
C ALA A 39 -4.70 5.31 -21.17
N THR A 40 -3.87 4.54 -21.89
CA THR A 40 -3.77 3.07 -21.77
C THR A 40 -3.82 2.64 -20.31
N SER A 41 -4.87 1.89 -19.93
CA SER A 41 -5.11 1.50 -18.55
C SER A 41 -4.14 0.38 -18.19
N VAL A 42 -3.14 0.67 -17.38
CA VAL A 42 -2.32 -0.37 -16.73
C VAL A 42 -3.23 -1.18 -15.82
N LYS A 43 -3.23 -2.51 -15.97
CA LYS A 43 -4.00 -3.43 -15.13
C LYS A 43 -3.42 -3.50 -13.71
N ALA A 44 -4.26 -3.78 -12.72
CA ALA A 44 -3.82 -3.99 -11.34
C ALA A 44 -4.10 -5.42 -10.88
N VAL A 45 -3.19 -5.96 -10.09
CA VAL A 45 -3.31 -7.27 -9.41
C VAL A 45 -3.20 -7.04 -7.91
N ILE A 46 -4.20 -7.50 -7.16
CA ILE A 46 -4.25 -7.36 -5.71
C ILE A 46 -4.22 -8.77 -5.09
N PRO A 47 -3.05 -9.24 -4.62
CA PRO A 47 -2.95 -10.50 -3.89
C PRO A 47 -3.64 -10.42 -2.53
N ALA A 48 -4.68 -11.23 -2.32
CA ALA A 48 -5.50 -11.26 -1.10
C ALA A 48 -5.79 -12.70 -0.62
N ALA A 49 -5.00 -13.70 -1.03
CA ALA A 49 -5.23 -15.11 -0.71
C ALA A 49 -4.58 -15.58 0.62
N GLY A 50 -3.75 -14.75 1.25
CA GLY A 50 -3.01 -15.11 2.47
C GLY A 50 -3.91 -15.42 3.67
N LEU A 51 -3.46 -16.32 4.57
CA LEU A 51 -4.24 -16.80 5.73
C LEU A 51 -4.45 -15.77 6.85
N GLY A 52 -3.61 -14.73 6.91
CA GLY A 52 -3.76 -13.64 7.89
C GLY A 52 -3.54 -14.06 9.35
N THR A 53 -2.69 -15.04 9.62
CA THR A 53 -2.50 -15.67 10.95
C THR A 53 -2.11 -14.71 12.07
N ARG A 54 -1.53 -13.54 11.75
CA ARG A 54 -1.16 -12.52 12.75
C ARG A 54 -2.37 -11.91 13.46
N PHE A 55 -3.56 -11.94 12.82
CA PHE A 55 -4.81 -11.40 13.37
C PHE A 55 -5.78 -12.46 13.87
N LEU A 56 -5.31 -13.69 14.11
CA LEU A 56 -6.14 -14.67 14.80
C LEU A 56 -6.49 -14.16 16.22
N PRO A 57 -7.74 -14.42 16.70
CA PRO A 57 -8.79 -15.25 16.09
C PRO A 57 -9.67 -14.56 15.03
N TYR A 58 -9.58 -13.22 14.83
CA TYR A 58 -10.41 -12.47 13.87
C TYR A 58 -10.39 -13.10 12.45
N THR A 59 -9.21 -13.41 11.96
CA THR A 59 -9.02 -13.95 10.60
C THR A 59 -9.41 -15.41 10.43
N LYS A 60 -9.94 -16.05 11.49
CA LYS A 60 -10.59 -17.37 11.34
C LYS A 60 -11.81 -17.29 10.40
N ALA A 61 -12.58 -16.21 10.48
CA ALA A 61 -13.83 -16.02 9.74
C ALA A 61 -13.80 -14.85 8.74
N GLN A 62 -12.91 -13.89 8.93
CA GLN A 62 -12.81 -12.70 8.09
C GLN A 62 -11.45 -12.57 7.41
N PRO A 63 -11.40 -12.14 6.14
CA PRO A 63 -10.15 -11.79 5.48
C PRO A 63 -9.40 -10.70 6.24
N LYS A 64 -8.06 -10.78 6.35
CA LYS A 64 -7.26 -9.69 6.92
C LYS A 64 -7.42 -8.38 6.13
N GLU A 65 -7.69 -8.48 4.85
CA GLU A 65 -7.91 -7.37 3.95
C GLU A 65 -9.25 -6.64 4.21
N MET A 66 -10.16 -7.28 4.95
CA MET A 66 -11.43 -6.69 5.42
C MET A 66 -11.33 -6.05 6.80
N ILE A 67 -10.12 -6.00 7.40
CA ILE A 67 -9.93 -5.31 8.67
C ILE A 67 -10.27 -3.82 8.49
N PRO A 68 -11.13 -3.22 9.34
CA PRO A 68 -11.51 -1.83 9.15
C PRO A 68 -10.40 -0.87 9.58
N LEU A 69 -10.23 0.20 8.81
CA LEU A 69 -9.53 1.40 9.19
C LEU A 69 -10.59 2.48 9.37
N VAL A 70 -10.95 2.74 10.61
CA VAL A 70 -12.13 3.48 11.06
C VAL A 70 -13.41 2.74 10.63
N ASP A 71 -13.97 3.05 9.48
CA ASP A 71 -15.22 2.47 8.93
C ASP A 71 -15.08 1.93 7.50
N LYS A 72 -13.85 1.94 6.96
CA LYS A 72 -13.53 1.49 5.61
C LYS A 72 -12.58 0.29 5.66
N PRO A 73 -12.86 -0.85 5.01
CA PRO A 73 -11.93 -1.98 4.99
C PRO A 73 -10.64 -1.65 4.24
N ALA A 74 -9.53 -2.22 4.70
CA ALA A 74 -8.19 -1.98 4.13
C ALA A 74 -8.13 -2.20 2.61
N ILE A 75 -8.79 -3.24 2.10
CA ILE A 75 -8.84 -3.54 0.65
C ILE A 75 -9.46 -2.40 -0.17
N GLN A 76 -10.41 -1.64 0.37
CA GLN A 76 -11.02 -0.52 -0.34
C GLN A 76 -10.01 0.60 -0.57
N PHE A 77 -9.15 0.92 0.39
CA PHE A 77 -8.06 1.90 0.19
C PHE A 77 -7.14 1.49 -0.95
N VAL A 78 -6.83 0.19 -1.06
CA VAL A 78 -5.98 -0.34 -2.12
C VAL A 78 -6.63 -0.23 -3.50
N VAL A 79 -7.94 -0.52 -3.60
CA VAL A 79 -8.71 -0.36 -4.85
C VAL A 79 -8.85 1.13 -5.20
N GLU A 80 -9.10 2.01 -4.22
CA GLU A 80 -9.14 3.46 -4.42
C GLU A 80 -7.80 3.99 -4.96
N GLU A 81 -6.67 3.53 -4.41
CA GLU A 81 -5.34 3.87 -4.90
C GLU A 81 -5.12 3.41 -6.34
N ALA A 82 -5.51 2.16 -6.68
CA ALA A 82 -5.39 1.64 -8.03
C ALA A 82 -6.18 2.52 -9.02
N VAL A 83 -7.44 2.83 -8.72
CA VAL A 83 -8.29 3.68 -9.55
C VAL A 83 -7.72 5.09 -9.66
N ALA A 84 -7.25 5.68 -8.56
CA ALA A 84 -6.60 6.99 -8.54
C ALA A 84 -5.31 7.02 -9.38
N SER A 85 -4.64 5.88 -9.52
CA SER A 85 -3.44 5.72 -10.37
C SER A 85 -3.77 5.43 -11.85
N GLY A 86 -5.07 5.37 -12.19
CA GLY A 86 -5.54 5.06 -13.55
C GLY A 86 -5.58 3.57 -13.87
N MET A 87 -5.44 2.69 -12.87
CA MET A 87 -5.53 1.24 -12.98
C MET A 87 -6.98 0.82 -12.70
N ARG A 88 -7.81 0.75 -13.75
CA ARG A 88 -9.25 0.52 -13.62
C ARG A 88 -9.68 -0.93 -13.84
N GLU A 89 -8.85 -1.74 -14.48
CA GLU A 89 -9.04 -3.18 -14.60
C GLU A 89 -8.25 -3.85 -13.48
N ILE A 90 -8.97 -4.43 -12.52
CA ILE A 90 -8.40 -4.91 -11.25
C ILE A 90 -8.71 -6.39 -11.10
N LEU A 91 -7.68 -7.22 -10.93
CA LEU A 91 -7.82 -8.61 -10.55
C LEU A 91 -7.45 -8.80 -9.08
N ILE A 92 -8.40 -9.25 -8.29
CA ILE A 92 -8.15 -9.65 -6.90
C ILE A 92 -7.91 -11.15 -6.87
N VAL A 93 -6.71 -11.56 -6.41
CA VAL A 93 -6.35 -12.97 -6.23
C VAL A 93 -6.81 -13.41 -4.85
N THR A 94 -7.94 -14.13 -4.79
CA THR A 94 -8.59 -14.54 -3.54
C THR A 94 -8.23 -15.97 -3.12
N GLY A 95 -8.59 -16.34 -1.90
CA GLY A 95 -8.51 -17.70 -1.36
C GLY A 95 -9.92 -18.24 -1.01
N ARG A 96 -9.95 -19.46 -0.48
CA ARG A 96 -11.20 -20.17 -0.15
C ARG A 96 -12.13 -19.42 0.82
N THR A 97 -11.57 -18.65 1.76
CA THR A 97 -12.30 -17.98 2.86
C THR A 97 -12.40 -16.47 2.67
N LYS A 98 -12.34 -15.99 1.43
CA LYS A 98 -12.23 -14.56 1.10
C LYS A 98 -13.51 -13.93 0.54
N ARG A 99 -14.66 -14.61 0.66
CA ARG A 99 -15.93 -14.19 0.09
C ARG A 99 -16.34 -12.76 0.51
N ALA A 100 -16.06 -12.36 1.74
CA ALA A 100 -16.38 -11.01 2.20
C ALA A 100 -15.72 -9.88 1.37
N ILE A 101 -14.60 -10.18 0.68
CA ILE A 101 -13.99 -9.22 -0.26
C ILE A 101 -14.85 -9.08 -1.51
N GLU A 102 -15.38 -10.20 -2.03
CA GLU A 102 -16.27 -10.23 -3.18
C GLU A 102 -17.57 -9.50 -2.86
N ASP A 103 -18.21 -9.85 -1.73
CA ASP A 103 -19.45 -9.26 -1.25
C ASP A 103 -19.32 -7.73 -1.01
N HIS A 104 -18.13 -7.24 -0.60
CA HIS A 104 -17.91 -5.80 -0.35
C HIS A 104 -17.98 -4.95 -1.63
N PHE A 105 -17.51 -5.49 -2.75
CA PHE A 105 -17.52 -4.81 -4.04
C PHE A 105 -18.68 -5.23 -4.94
N ASP A 106 -19.65 -5.97 -4.41
CA ASP A 106 -20.86 -6.36 -5.14
C ASP A 106 -22.05 -5.49 -4.72
N THR A 107 -23.10 -5.49 -5.54
CA THR A 107 -24.33 -4.74 -5.27
C THR A 107 -25.15 -5.44 -4.20
N ASN A 108 -25.61 -4.69 -3.18
CA ASN A 108 -26.52 -5.18 -2.16
C ASN A 108 -27.87 -4.45 -2.25
N VAL A 109 -28.78 -5.00 -3.06
CA VAL A 109 -30.09 -4.39 -3.35
C VAL A 109 -30.94 -4.21 -2.08
N GLU A 110 -30.86 -5.15 -1.13
CA GLU A 110 -31.64 -5.07 0.12
C GLU A 110 -31.14 -3.91 0.99
N LEU A 111 -29.83 -3.76 1.12
CA LEU A 111 -29.22 -2.66 1.86
C LEU A 111 -29.50 -1.31 1.18
N ASP A 112 -29.40 -1.23 -0.15
CA ASP A 112 -29.66 -0.02 -0.91
C ASP A 112 -31.10 0.45 -0.69
N ASN A 113 -32.08 -0.45 -0.83
CA ASN A 113 -33.49 -0.17 -0.56
C ASN A 113 -33.74 0.28 0.90
N HIS A 114 -33.02 -0.32 1.86
CA HIS A 114 -33.12 0.07 3.27
C HIS A 114 -32.58 1.48 3.50
N LEU A 115 -31.43 1.82 2.91
CA LEU A 115 -30.82 3.15 3.04
C LEU A 115 -31.70 4.25 2.42
N GLU A 116 -32.31 3.99 1.28
CA GLU A 116 -33.27 4.92 0.66
C GLU A 116 -34.45 5.18 1.60
N LYS A 117 -35.11 4.11 2.11
CA LYS A 117 -36.24 4.22 3.03
C LYS A 117 -35.91 4.90 4.36
N SER A 118 -34.67 4.75 4.84
CA SER A 118 -34.21 5.35 6.11
C SER A 118 -33.64 6.78 5.96
N GLY A 119 -33.75 7.38 4.77
CA GLY A 119 -33.27 8.74 4.51
C GLY A 119 -31.74 8.89 4.47
N ARG A 120 -31.00 7.81 4.23
CA ARG A 120 -29.53 7.79 4.11
C ARG A 120 -29.03 7.25 2.75
N PRO A 121 -29.56 7.74 1.61
CA PRO A 121 -29.22 7.18 0.30
C PRO A 121 -27.74 7.35 -0.08
N THR A 122 -27.04 8.31 0.54
CA THR A 122 -25.64 8.63 0.25
C THR A 122 -24.62 7.86 1.09
N ALA A 123 -25.07 7.00 2.02
CA ALA A 123 -24.17 6.29 2.94
C ALA A 123 -23.11 5.41 2.25
N LEU A 124 -23.40 4.92 1.02
CA LEU A 124 -22.50 4.11 0.20
C LEU A 124 -22.08 4.81 -1.10
N GLU A 125 -22.28 6.12 -1.22
CA GLU A 125 -22.05 6.83 -2.48
C GLU A 125 -20.61 6.73 -3.00
N ASP A 126 -19.62 6.85 -2.12
CA ASP A 126 -18.21 6.74 -2.50
C ASP A 126 -17.85 5.32 -2.93
N LEU A 127 -18.38 4.29 -2.25
CA LEU A 127 -18.18 2.90 -2.66
C LEU A 127 -18.84 2.62 -4.02
N LYS A 128 -20.06 3.08 -4.25
CA LYS A 128 -20.76 2.94 -5.54
C LYS A 128 -20.02 3.66 -6.67
N ALA A 129 -19.48 4.85 -6.40
CA ALA A 129 -18.65 5.58 -7.36
C ALA A 129 -17.35 4.81 -7.68
N LEU A 130 -16.71 4.20 -6.69
CA LEU A 130 -15.53 3.37 -6.87
C LEU A 130 -15.83 2.14 -7.74
N MET A 131 -16.90 1.41 -7.43
CA MET A 131 -17.35 0.23 -8.19
C MET A 131 -17.69 0.59 -9.65
N SER A 132 -18.26 1.77 -9.88
CA SER A 132 -18.55 2.25 -11.24
C SER A 132 -17.28 2.66 -12.01
N ALA A 133 -16.23 3.05 -11.32
CA ALA A 133 -14.96 3.47 -11.91
C ALA A 133 -13.98 2.31 -12.16
N ALA A 134 -14.16 1.18 -11.48
CA ALA A 134 -13.32 -0.01 -11.57
C ALA A 134 -14.07 -1.19 -12.18
N ARG A 135 -13.33 -2.02 -12.94
CA ARG A 135 -13.78 -3.35 -13.35
C ARG A 135 -13.02 -4.37 -12.50
N ILE A 136 -13.68 -4.90 -11.48
CA ILE A 136 -13.07 -5.85 -10.55
C ILE A 136 -13.38 -7.27 -10.99
N MET A 137 -12.35 -8.10 -11.05
CA MET A 137 -12.42 -9.51 -11.37
C MET A 137 -11.74 -10.32 -10.27
N TYR A 138 -12.08 -11.58 -10.15
CA TYR A 138 -11.56 -12.46 -9.10
C TYR A 138 -11.00 -13.74 -9.69
N VAL A 139 -9.86 -14.18 -9.16
CA VAL A 139 -9.29 -15.50 -9.43
C VAL A 139 -8.86 -16.14 -8.11
N ARG A 140 -9.01 -17.45 -7.98
CA ARG A 140 -8.60 -18.16 -6.77
C ARG A 140 -7.17 -18.66 -6.88
N GLN A 141 -6.40 -18.44 -5.81
CA GLN A 141 -5.21 -19.21 -5.51
C GLN A 141 -5.65 -20.49 -4.78
N PRO A 142 -5.52 -21.68 -5.37
CA PRO A 142 -6.07 -22.92 -4.78
C PRO A 142 -5.40 -23.31 -3.45
N SER A 143 -4.10 -23.03 -3.33
CA SER A 143 -3.28 -23.30 -2.14
C SER A 143 -2.40 -22.10 -1.85
N PRO A 144 -2.11 -21.79 -0.56
CA PRO A 144 -1.31 -20.62 -0.18
C PRO A 144 0.19 -20.86 -0.45
N LEU A 145 0.57 -20.93 -1.71
CA LEU A 145 1.93 -21.21 -2.18
C LEU A 145 2.84 -19.97 -2.24
N GLY A 146 2.46 -18.88 -1.59
CA GLY A 146 3.25 -17.66 -1.51
C GLY A 146 2.79 -16.54 -2.44
N LEU A 147 3.40 -15.36 -2.28
CA LEU A 147 3.05 -14.16 -3.02
C LEU A 147 3.37 -14.27 -4.52
N GLY A 148 4.49 -14.90 -4.88
CA GLY A 148 4.88 -15.12 -6.27
C GLY A 148 3.87 -16.01 -7.01
N ASP A 149 3.36 -17.09 -6.37
CA ASP A 149 2.32 -17.91 -6.97
C ASP A 149 1.00 -17.12 -7.12
N ALA A 150 0.63 -16.29 -6.13
CA ALA A 150 -0.56 -15.43 -6.26
C ALA A 150 -0.45 -14.49 -7.47
N VAL A 151 0.70 -13.83 -7.66
CA VAL A 151 0.96 -12.98 -8.83
C VAL A 151 0.93 -13.81 -10.12
N LEU A 152 1.49 -15.01 -10.13
CA LEU A 152 1.49 -15.89 -11.30
C LEU A 152 0.07 -16.27 -11.76
N ARG A 153 -0.91 -16.36 -10.85
CA ARG A 153 -2.33 -16.60 -11.20
C ARG A 153 -2.93 -15.49 -12.05
N ALA A 154 -2.34 -14.31 -12.03
CA ALA A 154 -2.81 -13.17 -12.82
C ALA A 154 -2.31 -13.19 -14.28
N ALA A 155 -1.39 -14.07 -14.68
CA ALA A 155 -0.81 -14.08 -16.01
C ALA A 155 -1.84 -14.11 -17.17
N PRO A 156 -2.93 -14.91 -17.13
CA PRO A 156 -3.93 -14.89 -18.20
C PRO A 156 -4.73 -13.60 -18.30
N PHE A 157 -4.90 -12.88 -17.18
CA PHE A 157 -5.58 -11.59 -17.13
C PHE A 157 -4.68 -10.45 -17.63
N VAL A 158 -3.42 -10.47 -17.22
CA VAL A 158 -2.45 -9.42 -17.55
C VAL A 158 -2.07 -9.48 -19.03
N GLY A 159 -1.78 -10.67 -19.56
CA GLY A 159 -1.23 -10.84 -20.91
C GLY A 159 0.20 -10.33 -21.00
N ASP A 160 0.49 -9.59 -22.07
CA ASP A 160 1.84 -9.10 -22.40
C ASP A 160 2.05 -7.61 -22.07
N GLU A 161 1.23 -7.06 -21.16
CA GLU A 161 1.30 -5.65 -20.77
C GLU A 161 1.93 -5.48 -19.39
N PRO A 162 2.61 -4.35 -19.10
CA PRO A 162 3.01 -3.99 -17.74
C PRO A 162 1.79 -3.87 -16.83
N PHE A 163 1.94 -4.23 -15.56
CA PHE A 163 0.84 -4.24 -14.60
C PHE A 163 1.29 -3.86 -13.19
N GLY A 164 0.35 -3.30 -12.42
CA GLY A 164 0.55 -2.99 -11.01
C GLY A 164 0.32 -4.21 -10.13
N VAL A 165 1.13 -4.38 -9.06
CA VAL A 165 0.86 -5.31 -7.96
C VAL A 165 0.73 -4.49 -6.68
N LEU A 166 -0.41 -4.60 -6.00
CA LEU A 166 -0.73 -3.84 -4.80
C LEU A 166 -1.09 -4.82 -3.67
N LEU A 167 -0.29 -4.85 -2.61
CA LEU A 167 -0.58 -5.72 -1.46
C LEU A 167 -1.74 -5.15 -0.64
N GLY A 168 -2.66 -6.04 -0.24
CA GLY A 168 -3.92 -5.68 0.42
C GLY A 168 -3.80 -5.22 1.88
N ASP A 169 -2.64 -5.36 2.50
CA ASP A 169 -2.34 -4.98 3.88
C ASP A 169 -1.29 -3.86 4.00
N ASP A 170 -1.01 -3.19 2.91
CA ASP A 170 -0.09 -2.05 2.84
C ASP A 170 -0.86 -0.85 2.26
N ILE A 171 -1.10 0.17 3.04
CA ILE A 171 -1.90 1.32 2.64
C ILE A 171 -0.98 2.51 2.40
N THR A 172 -1.06 3.09 1.20
CA THR A 172 -0.28 4.27 0.84
C THR A 172 -1.20 5.44 0.47
N VAL A 173 -0.86 6.63 0.98
CA VAL A 173 -1.65 7.85 0.77
C VAL A 173 -0.74 9.05 0.52
N ASP A 174 -1.24 9.99 -0.28
CA ASP A 174 -0.68 11.33 -0.50
C ASP A 174 0.85 11.37 -0.84
N PRO A 175 1.23 11.12 -2.08
CA PRO A 175 0.43 10.77 -3.26
C PRO A 175 0.16 9.26 -3.38
N PRO A 176 -0.75 8.81 -4.27
CA PRO A 176 -0.91 7.38 -4.57
C PRO A 176 0.42 6.78 -5.04
N CYS A 177 0.94 5.78 -4.32
CA CYS A 177 2.25 5.20 -4.61
C CYS A 177 2.29 4.54 -5.99
N SER A 178 1.20 3.86 -6.37
CA SER A 178 1.08 3.21 -7.68
C SER A 178 1.16 4.21 -8.85
N ALA A 179 0.67 5.44 -8.66
CA ALA A 179 0.82 6.50 -9.68
C ALA A 179 2.28 6.94 -9.84
N VAL A 180 3.02 7.01 -8.72
CA VAL A 180 4.46 7.34 -8.73
C VAL A 180 5.24 6.26 -9.47
N LEU A 181 4.98 4.99 -9.19
CA LEU A 181 5.64 3.87 -9.86
C LEU A 181 5.30 3.79 -11.35
N LYS A 182 4.04 4.00 -11.71
CA LYS A 182 3.61 4.04 -13.11
C LYS A 182 4.37 5.11 -13.89
N SER A 183 4.47 6.31 -13.33
CA SER A 183 5.24 7.40 -13.95
C SER A 183 6.73 7.06 -14.08
N ALA A 184 7.33 6.41 -13.10
CA ALA A 184 8.72 5.96 -13.17
C ALA A 184 8.90 4.88 -14.26
N HIS A 185 8.00 3.90 -14.35
CA HIS A 185 7.99 2.89 -15.39
C HIS A 185 7.87 3.51 -16.80
N GLU A 186 6.90 4.43 -16.99
CA GLU A 186 6.68 5.10 -18.29
C GLU A 186 7.90 5.92 -18.74
N ARG A 187 8.65 6.47 -17.80
CA ARG A 187 9.83 7.32 -18.07
C ARG A 187 11.12 6.52 -18.28
N LEU A 188 11.34 5.48 -17.47
CA LEU A 188 12.62 4.77 -17.41
C LEU A 188 12.60 3.46 -18.22
N GLY A 189 11.42 2.92 -18.51
CA GLY A 189 11.25 1.54 -18.97
C GLY A 189 11.55 0.54 -17.83
N GLY A 190 11.33 -0.74 -18.08
CA GLY A 190 11.56 -1.79 -17.08
C GLY A 190 10.57 -1.77 -15.91
N SER A 191 10.81 -2.62 -14.92
CA SER A 191 9.97 -2.72 -13.73
C SER A 191 10.29 -1.64 -12.70
N ALA A 192 9.28 -1.16 -11.94
CA ALA A 192 9.43 -0.17 -10.87
C ALA A 192 8.85 -0.71 -9.55
N ILE A 193 9.60 -0.55 -8.45
CA ILE A 193 9.27 -1.08 -7.12
C ILE A 193 9.34 0.03 -6.10
N ALA A 194 8.32 0.17 -5.26
CA ALA A 194 8.34 1.14 -4.18
C ALA A 194 9.29 0.71 -3.06
N LEU A 195 10.14 1.63 -2.65
CA LEU A 195 11.08 1.45 -1.56
C LEU A 195 10.84 2.47 -0.45
N GLN A 196 11.13 2.06 0.78
CA GLN A 196 11.18 2.94 1.94
C GLN A 196 12.39 2.60 2.79
N GLN A 197 13.02 3.60 3.40
CA GLN A 197 14.05 3.35 4.41
C GLN A 197 13.41 2.85 5.69
N VAL A 198 13.95 1.77 6.24
CA VAL A 198 13.51 1.19 7.51
C VAL A 198 14.65 1.13 8.52
N PRO A 199 14.36 1.19 9.83
CA PRO A 199 15.34 0.93 10.87
C PRO A 199 15.98 -0.47 10.73
N ARG A 200 17.24 -0.62 11.17
CA ARG A 200 17.99 -1.87 11.01
C ARG A 200 17.34 -3.08 11.70
N ASP A 201 16.68 -2.87 12.80
CA ASP A 201 15.93 -3.90 13.56
C ASP A 201 14.70 -4.42 12.82
N GLN A 202 14.21 -3.70 11.80
CA GLN A 202 13.06 -4.09 10.98
C GLN A 202 13.42 -4.79 9.67
N ILE A 203 14.71 -4.89 9.32
CA ILE A 203 15.19 -5.50 8.06
C ILE A 203 14.59 -6.89 7.82
N GLY A 204 14.51 -7.74 8.85
CA GLY A 204 13.96 -9.10 8.75
C GLY A 204 12.45 -9.19 8.49
N ARG A 205 11.73 -8.07 8.38
CA ARG A 205 10.29 -8.04 8.12
C ARG A 205 9.95 -7.93 6.64
N TYR A 206 10.87 -7.42 5.81
CA TYR A 206 10.64 -7.01 4.42
C TYR A 206 11.60 -7.68 3.44
N GLY A 207 11.24 -7.66 2.17
CA GLY A 207 12.21 -7.82 1.10
C GLY A 207 13.13 -6.60 1.06
N MET A 208 14.44 -6.83 1.08
CA MET A 208 15.44 -5.76 1.08
C MET A 208 16.06 -5.60 -0.28
N ALA A 209 16.15 -4.37 -0.76
CA ALA A 209 16.70 -4.01 -2.06
C ALA A 209 18.16 -3.52 -1.92
N VAL A 210 19.01 -3.91 -2.87
CA VAL A 210 20.37 -3.44 -3.02
C VAL A 210 20.55 -2.88 -4.43
N GLY A 211 21.18 -1.73 -4.57
CA GLY A 211 21.39 -1.10 -5.88
C GLY A 211 22.12 0.22 -5.77
N LYS A 212 22.23 0.92 -6.89
CA LYS A 212 22.88 2.23 -7.01
C LYS A 212 21.86 3.30 -7.36
N GLU A 213 21.91 4.42 -6.67
CA GLU A 213 21.11 5.59 -7.02
C GLU A 213 21.60 6.13 -8.37
N VAL A 214 20.68 6.23 -9.32
CA VAL A 214 20.94 6.74 -10.68
C VAL A 214 20.35 8.14 -10.88
N GLU A 215 19.33 8.49 -10.13
CA GLU A 215 18.72 9.81 -10.02
C GLU A 215 18.22 10.01 -8.59
N PRO A 216 17.98 11.24 -8.12
CA PRO A 216 17.48 11.47 -6.76
C PRO A 216 16.22 10.67 -6.44
N GLY A 217 16.34 9.68 -5.54
CA GLY A 217 15.25 8.80 -5.15
C GLY A 217 14.96 7.64 -6.10
N ILE A 218 15.75 7.44 -7.15
CA ILE A 218 15.65 6.31 -8.10
C ILE A 218 16.90 5.45 -8.00
N ILE A 219 16.71 4.22 -7.60
CA ILE A 219 17.76 3.23 -7.40
C ILE A 219 17.67 2.15 -8.49
N ARG A 220 18.69 2.00 -9.33
CA ARG A 220 18.80 0.83 -10.20
C ARG A 220 19.18 -0.36 -9.34
N LEU A 221 18.29 -1.36 -9.27
CA LEU A 221 18.47 -2.52 -8.40
C LEU A 221 19.52 -3.48 -8.97
N GLU A 222 20.35 -4.01 -8.07
CA GLU A 222 21.38 -5.02 -8.37
C GLU A 222 21.05 -6.37 -7.72
N ASP A 223 20.35 -6.35 -6.57
CA ASP A 223 19.90 -7.56 -5.88
C ASP A 223 18.72 -7.29 -4.96
N MET A 224 18.01 -8.36 -4.59
CA MET A 224 16.94 -8.36 -3.60
C MET A 224 16.98 -9.62 -2.75
N ILE A 225 16.70 -9.50 -1.45
CA ILE A 225 16.73 -10.62 -0.50
C ILE A 225 15.46 -10.57 0.36
N GLU A 226 14.73 -11.68 0.40
CA GLU A 226 13.50 -11.80 1.21
C GLU A 226 13.83 -12.01 2.68
N LYS A 227 13.36 -11.11 3.54
CA LYS A 227 13.48 -11.17 5.01
C LYS A 227 14.86 -11.63 5.50
N PRO A 228 15.94 -10.94 5.09
CA PRO A 228 17.29 -11.31 5.49
C PRO A 228 17.54 -10.99 6.96
N THR A 229 18.58 -11.60 7.52
CA THR A 229 19.16 -11.10 8.78
C THR A 229 19.95 -9.82 8.52
N PRO A 230 20.15 -8.95 9.54
CA PRO A 230 20.97 -7.73 9.40
C PRO A 230 22.42 -7.99 8.97
N ALA A 231 22.93 -9.23 9.17
CA ALA A 231 24.26 -9.64 8.72
C ALA A 231 24.33 -9.95 7.21
N GLN A 232 23.19 -10.33 6.60
CA GLN A 232 23.12 -10.70 5.18
C GLN A 232 22.99 -9.51 4.24
N VAL A 233 22.52 -8.36 4.73
CA VAL A 233 22.32 -7.18 3.90
C VAL A 233 22.72 -5.92 4.66
N ARG A 234 23.41 -4.99 3.96
CA ARG A 234 23.79 -3.68 4.51
C ARG A 234 22.77 -2.59 4.19
N SER A 235 21.94 -2.80 3.17
CA SER A 235 20.91 -1.86 2.76
C SER A 235 19.82 -1.74 3.84
N THR A 236 19.22 -0.56 3.95
CA THR A 236 18.02 -0.28 4.73
C THR A 236 16.80 0.01 3.84
N LEU A 237 16.93 -0.26 2.53
CA LEU A 237 15.87 -0.05 1.55
C LEU A 237 14.94 -1.25 1.51
N ALA A 238 13.81 -1.14 2.16
CA ALA A 238 12.75 -2.16 2.19
C ALA A 238 11.76 -1.96 1.04
N THR A 239 11.31 -3.05 0.44
CA THR A 239 10.17 -3.01 -0.48
C THR A 239 8.87 -2.82 0.31
N ILE A 240 8.04 -1.93 -0.19
CA ILE A 240 6.71 -1.70 0.34
C ILE A 240 5.69 -2.11 -0.71
N GLY A 241 4.81 -2.97 -0.41
CA GLY A 241 3.76 -3.66 -1.17
C GLY A 241 3.22 -3.06 -2.47
N ARG A 242 4.00 -2.27 -3.20
CA ARG A 242 3.66 -1.63 -4.47
C ARG A 242 4.72 -1.88 -5.53
N TYR A 243 4.26 -2.37 -6.69
CA TYR A 243 5.11 -2.73 -7.82
C TYR A 243 4.40 -2.36 -9.13
N VAL A 244 5.17 -1.96 -10.14
CA VAL A 244 4.79 -2.01 -11.56
C VAL A 244 5.78 -2.95 -12.23
N LEU A 245 5.30 -4.06 -12.73
CA LEU A 245 6.12 -5.16 -13.25
C LEU A 245 5.87 -5.36 -14.74
N THR A 246 6.91 -5.73 -15.46
CA THR A 246 6.79 -6.22 -16.84
C THR A 246 6.28 -7.68 -16.85
N PRO A 247 5.68 -8.16 -17.96
CA PRO A 247 5.22 -9.55 -18.08
C PRO A 247 6.33 -10.60 -17.95
N GLU A 248 7.60 -10.20 -18.14
CA GLU A 248 8.75 -11.09 -17.96
C GLU A 248 8.82 -11.69 -16.56
N ILE A 249 8.23 -11.02 -15.56
CA ILE A 249 8.13 -11.56 -14.19
C ILE A 249 7.42 -12.93 -14.17
N PHE A 250 6.44 -13.18 -15.03
CA PHE A 250 5.76 -14.48 -15.08
C PHE A 250 6.68 -15.60 -15.51
N THR A 251 7.59 -15.34 -16.48
CA THR A 251 8.63 -16.29 -16.88
C THR A 251 9.57 -16.59 -15.72
N ARG A 252 9.96 -15.55 -14.96
CA ARG A 252 10.84 -15.72 -13.80
C ARG A 252 10.15 -16.50 -12.69
N LEU A 253 8.90 -16.18 -12.36
CA LEU A 253 8.15 -16.86 -11.32
C LEU A 253 7.88 -18.34 -11.63
N ARG A 254 7.66 -18.71 -12.91
CA ARG A 254 7.52 -20.14 -13.32
C ARG A 254 8.80 -20.93 -13.08
N ALA A 255 9.96 -20.27 -13.16
CA ALA A 255 11.27 -20.87 -12.96
C ALA A 255 11.79 -20.74 -11.51
N THR A 256 11.03 -20.07 -10.62
CA THR A 256 11.42 -19.87 -9.22
C THR A 256 11.09 -21.12 -8.41
N GLU A 257 12.11 -21.71 -7.79
CA GLU A 257 11.94 -22.82 -6.87
C GLU A 257 11.29 -22.33 -5.55
N PRO A 258 10.47 -23.16 -4.88
CA PRO A 258 9.93 -22.83 -3.57
C PRO A 258 11.04 -22.53 -2.57
N GLY A 259 10.99 -21.35 -1.95
CA GLY A 259 11.95 -20.90 -0.97
C GLY A 259 11.52 -21.19 0.47
N LYS A 260 11.76 -20.24 1.38
CA LYS A 260 11.44 -20.37 2.80
C LYS A 260 9.95 -20.68 3.01
N GLY A 261 9.67 -21.75 3.74
CA GLY A 261 8.30 -22.21 4.03
C GLY A 261 7.61 -22.95 2.87
N GLY A 262 8.32 -23.31 1.81
CA GLY A 262 7.75 -23.94 0.61
C GLY A 262 6.98 -22.97 -0.28
N GLU A 263 7.19 -21.67 -0.11
CA GLU A 263 6.48 -20.61 -0.84
C GLU A 263 7.30 -20.09 -2.03
N ILE A 264 6.63 -19.79 -3.12
CA ILE A 264 7.20 -19.03 -4.25
C ILE A 264 7.17 -17.55 -3.86
N GLN A 265 8.34 -16.99 -3.57
CA GLN A 265 8.47 -15.60 -3.14
C GLN A 265 8.53 -14.67 -4.36
N LEU A 266 7.77 -13.58 -4.33
CA LEU A 266 7.84 -12.55 -5.39
C LEU A 266 9.23 -11.91 -5.43
N THR A 267 9.87 -11.72 -4.28
CA THR A 267 11.22 -11.18 -4.15
C THR A 267 12.25 -12.02 -4.92
N ASP A 268 12.15 -13.36 -4.88
CA ASP A 268 13.04 -14.25 -5.62
C ASP A 268 12.80 -14.17 -7.13
N GLY A 269 11.53 -14.05 -7.55
CA GLY A 269 11.17 -13.78 -8.93
C GLY A 269 11.76 -12.47 -9.44
N ILE A 270 11.66 -11.39 -8.65
CA ILE A 270 12.23 -10.08 -8.98
C ILE A 270 13.76 -10.14 -8.99
N ARG A 271 14.38 -10.86 -8.06
CA ARG A 271 15.82 -11.11 -8.06
C ARG A 271 16.31 -11.77 -9.36
N SER A 272 15.50 -12.68 -9.90
CA SER A 272 15.75 -13.30 -11.22
C SER A 272 15.51 -12.30 -12.36
N LEU A 273 14.50 -11.43 -12.24
CA LEU A 273 14.16 -10.41 -13.22
C LEU A 273 15.28 -9.36 -13.39
N ILE A 274 15.89 -8.90 -12.30
CA ILE A 274 17.03 -7.95 -12.30
C ILE A 274 18.19 -8.42 -13.20
N LYS A 275 18.35 -9.75 -13.39
CA LYS A 275 19.40 -10.31 -14.26
C LYS A 275 19.02 -10.25 -15.76
N LYS A 276 17.81 -9.83 -16.10
CA LYS A 276 17.28 -9.83 -17.47
C LYS A 276 16.90 -8.46 -17.99
N GLU A 277 16.41 -7.59 -17.10
CA GLU A 277 15.99 -6.24 -17.44
C GLU A 277 16.34 -5.26 -16.32
N ASP A 278 16.28 -3.99 -16.63
CA ASP A 278 16.42 -2.95 -15.62
C ASP A 278 15.20 -2.93 -14.69
N VAL A 279 15.47 -3.00 -13.39
CA VAL A 279 14.46 -2.87 -12.33
C VAL A 279 14.85 -1.69 -11.46
N TYR A 280 13.91 -0.77 -11.27
CA TYR A 280 14.13 0.46 -10.53
C TYR A 280 13.41 0.46 -9.20
N GLY A 281 14.13 0.72 -8.12
CA GLY A 281 13.56 1.07 -6.84
C GLY A 281 13.25 2.56 -6.78
N VAL A 282 12.04 2.91 -6.37
CA VAL A 282 11.59 4.29 -6.24
C VAL A 282 11.35 4.61 -4.78
N LEU A 283 12.11 5.54 -4.20
CA LEU A 283 11.93 6.00 -2.82
C LEU A 283 10.58 6.71 -2.69
N TYR A 284 9.64 6.04 -2.06
CA TYR A 284 8.33 6.60 -1.77
C TYR A 284 8.40 7.51 -0.54
N ARG A 285 7.96 8.76 -0.70
CA ARG A 285 7.99 9.80 0.34
C ARG A 285 6.60 10.14 0.89
N GLY A 286 5.56 9.48 0.40
CA GLY A 286 4.22 9.61 0.93
C GLY A 286 4.02 8.84 2.23
N ARG A 287 2.84 8.98 2.82
CA ARG A 287 2.49 8.25 4.04
C ARG A 287 2.15 6.80 3.73
N ARG A 288 2.60 5.91 4.60
CA ARG A 288 2.36 4.49 4.52
C ARG A 288 1.90 3.94 5.86
N PHE A 289 0.90 3.07 5.83
CA PHE A 289 0.43 2.31 6.97
C PHE A 289 0.59 0.82 6.68
N ASP A 290 1.50 0.14 7.40
CA ASP A 290 1.62 -1.32 7.38
C ASP A 290 0.55 -1.88 8.34
N VAL A 291 -0.60 -2.24 7.79
CA VAL A 291 -1.71 -2.81 8.57
C VAL A 291 -1.64 -4.34 8.64
N GLY A 292 -0.51 -4.92 8.27
CA GLY A 292 -0.24 -6.35 8.36
C GLY A 292 0.06 -6.86 9.78
N ASP A 293 0.20 -5.96 10.78
CA ASP A 293 0.31 -6.30 12.21
C ASP A 293 -0.59 -5.42 13.09
N LYS A 294 -0.77 -5.84 14.34
CA LYS A 294 -1.72 -5.20 15.28
C LYS A 294 -1.35 -3.77 15.64
N VAL A 295 -0.06 -3.47 15.80
CA VAL A 295 0.41 -2.14 16.18
C VAL A 295 0.27 -1.19 15.01
N GLY A 296 0.68 -1.59 13.82
CA GLY A 296 0.51 -0.81 12.59
C GLY A 296 -0.97 -0.53 12.27
N TRP A 297 -1.82 -1.54 12.46
CA TRP A 297 -3.27 -1.36 12.32
C TRP A 297 -3.86 -0.36 13.34
N LEU A 298 -3.48 -0.43 14.62
CA LEU A 298 -3.93 0.52 15.63
C LEU A 298 -3.43 1.94 15.33
N ALA A 299 -2.17 2.10 14.95
CA ALA A 299 -1.60 3.39 14.55
C ALA A 299 -2.37 4.00 13.36
N ALA A 300 -2.61 3.21 12.32
CA ALA A 300 -3.39 3.65 11.15
C ALA A 300 -4.79 4.12 11.54
N ASN A 301 -5.49 3.37 12.41
CA ASN A 301 -6.82 3.78 12.90
C ASN A 301 -6.78 5.10 13.64
N LEU A 302 -5.81 5.30 14.55
CA LEU A 302 -5.68 6.53 15.33
C LEU A 302 -5.37 7.72 14.42
N GLU A 303 -4.42 7.59 13.50
CA GLU A 303 -4.04 8.66 12.58
C GLU A 303 -5.18 9.04 11.64
N LEU A 304 -5.84 8.06 11.01
CA LEU A 304 -6.96 8.31 10.11
C LEU A 304 -8.18 8.88 10.83
N ALA A 305 -8.47 8.43 12.06
CA ALA A 305 -9.56 8.98 12.86
C ALA A 305 -9.28 10.42 13.30
N MET A 306 -8.02 10.77 13.59
CA MET A 306 -7.63 12.16 13.92
C MET A 306 -7.80 13.13 12.74
N GLU A 307 -7.82 12.65 11.51
CA GLU A 307 -8.07 13.47 10.33
C GLU A 307 -9.56 13.74 10.09
N ARG A 308 -10.44 12.93 10.68
CA ARG A 308 -11.88 13.05 10.53
C ARG A 308 -12.47 14.05 11.54
N GLU A 309 -13.20 15.04 11.06
CA GLU A 309 -13.82 16.08 11.89
C GLU A 309 -14.83 15.52 12.89
N ASP A 310 -15.61 14.51 12.44
CA ASP A 310 -16.64 13.86 13.26
C ASP A 310 -16.08 12.96 14.38
N LEU A 311 -14.79 12.59 14.33
CA LEU A 311 -14.15 11.68 15.30
C LEU A 311 -13.06 12.36 16.13
N ARG A 312 -12.42 13.40 15.60
CA ARG A 312 -11.20 14.01 16.14
C ARG A 312 -11.32 14.39 17.62
N ASP A 313 -12.36 15.09 17.99
CA ASP A 313 -12.46 15.63 19.34
C ASP A 313 -12.80 14.54 20.36
N GLY A 314 -13.71 13.63 20.04
CA GLY A 314 -13.98 12.46 20.86
C GLY A 314 -12.74 11.58 21.04
N LEU A 315 -11.93 11.41 19.97
CA LEU A 315 -10.70 10.63 20.06
C LEU A 315 -9.65 11.30 20.95
N LYS A 316 -9.49 12.65 20.91
CA LYS A 316 -8.60 13.39 21.83
C LYS A 316 -8.96 13.13 23.29
N GLU A 317 -10.25 13.21 23.63
CA GLU A 317 -10.72 12.95 25.01
C GLU A 317 -10.38 11.51 25.45
N VAL A 318 -10.53 10.53 24.56
CA VAL A 318 -10.18 9.14 24.85
C VAL A 318 -8.67 8.99 25.09
N LEU A 319 -7.83 9.58 24.23
CA LEU A 319 -6.37 9.55 24.35
C LEU A 319 -5.89 10.21 25.64
N ASP A 320 -6.43 11.36 26.00
CA ASP A 320 -6.12 12.07 27.26
C ASP A 320 -6.51 11.24 28.50
N ARG A 321 -7.65 10.55 28.43
CA ARG A 321 -8.08 9.65 29.51
C ARG A 321 -7.14 8.45 29.68
N ILE A 322 -6.67 7.87 28.57
CA ILE A 322 -5.71 6.75 28.58
C ILE A 322 -4.38 7.22 29.16
N ARG A 323 -3.86 8.38 28.70
CA ARG A 323 -2.59 8.95 29.17
C ARG A 323 -2.58 9.24 30.66
N LYS A 324 -3.71 9.66 31.24
CA LYS A 324 -3.84 9.92 32.68
C LYS A 324 -3.85 8.64 33.52
N LYS A 325 -4.06 7.47 32.90
CA LYS A 325 -4.09 6.17 33.60
C LYS A 325 -2.81 5.36 33.45
N ALA A 326 -1.99 5.69 32.46
CA ALA A 326 -0.68 5.07 32.21
C ALA A 326 0.43 5.78 32.98
#